data_393e1d189bca709519b3e3f4aea01498
#
_entry.id   393e1d189bca709519b3e3f4aea01498
#
_cell.length_a   1.000
_cell.length_b   1.000
_cell.length_c   1.000
_cell.angle_alpha   90.00
_cell.angle_beta   90.00
_cell.angle_gamma   90.00
#
_symmetry.space_group_name_H-M   'P 1'
#
loop_
_entity.id
_entity.type
_entity.pdbx_description
1 polymer ?
#
loop_
_entity_poly.entity_id
_entity_poly.type
_entity_poly.pdbx_seq_one_letter_code
_entity_poly.pdbx_strand_id
1 'polypeptide(L)'
;LAKPEGVPRHLVCNADESEPGTFKDRYLMERIPHLLIEGMIISSYALGANTSYIYVRGEYYYIIKILQKAIQEAYAAGLLGKNILGSGFDLDLYVQPGAGAYICGEETALLESLEGKRGNPRIKPPFPAVAGLWGRPTVVNNVETIAAVVPILTISGEEYAKIGVGKSTGTKLISASGHINKPGVYEIELGVTVEEFIYSDAYCGGIRNGKKLKAVVAGGSSVPILPADLILKTAKGESRLMTYESLSDGGFATGTML
;
A
#
# COMPACT_ATOMS: atom_id res chain seq x y z
N LEU A 1 -12.87 2.90 15.35
CA LEU A 1 -12.10 3.57 16.40
C LEU A 1 -13.01 3.85 17.60
N ALA A 2 -12.62 3.36 18.79
CA ALA A 2 -13.24 3.81 20.02
C ALA A 2 -13.09 5.34 20.11
N LYS A 3 -14.19 6.05 20.38
CA LYS A 3 -14.27 7.51 20.33
C LYS A 3 -14.42 8.11 21.73
N PRO A 4 -13.37 8.32 22.52
CA PRO A 4 -13.46 9.35 23.53
C PRO A 4 -13.50 10.70 22.78
N GLU A 5 -14.52 11.50 23.04
CA GLU A 5 -14.57 12.88 22.54
C GLU A 5 -13.35 13.66 23.01
N GLY A 6 -12.81 14.54 22.15
CA GLY A 6 -11.69 15.40 22.47
C GLY A 6 -10.29 14.74 22.46
N VAL A 7 -10.19 13.44 22.18
CA VAL A 7 -8.87 12.78 22.04
C VAL A 7 -8.36 12.93 20.60
N PRO A 8 -7.15 13.50 20.38
CA PRO A 8 -6.54 13.57 19.06
C PRO A 8 -6.42 12.17 18.42
N ARG A 9 -6.64 12.10 17.12
CA ARG A 9 -6.47 10.91 16.31
C ARG A 9 -5.48 11.17 15.21
N HIS A 10 -4.82 10.12 14.76
CA HIS A 10 -3.84 10.23 13.70
C HIS A 10 -4.14 9.25 12.56
N LEU A 11 -3.86 9.69 11.35
CA LEU A 11 -3.70 8.83 10.19
C LEU A 11 -2.24 8.83 9.79
N VAL A 12 -1.69 7.64 9.61
CA VAL A 12 -0.31 7.47 9.14
C VAL A 12 -0.33 6.64 7.85
N CYS A 13 0.16 7.24 6.79
CA CYS A 13 0.45 6.51 5.56
C CYS A 13 1.78 5.77 5.70
N ASN A 14 1.74 4.46 5.61
CA ASN A 14 2.92 3.63 5.53
C ASN A 14 3.45 3.64 4.09
N ALA A 15 4.47 4.46 3.86
CA ALA A 15 5.23 4.58 2.62
C ALA A 15 6.68 4.07 2.79
N ASP A 16 6.91 3.22 3.80
CA ASP A 16 8.15 2.46 3.95
C ASP A 16 8.09 1.20 3.08
N GLU A 17 8.34 1.37 1.79
CA GLU A 17 8.38 0.29 0.81
C GLU A 17 9.78 -0.34 0.79
N SER A 18 10.08 -1.13 1.81
CA SER A 18 11.41 -1.71 2.04
C SER A 18 11.51 -3.19 1.71
N GLU A 19 10.40 -3.88 1.40
CA GLU A 19 10.42 -5.30 0.98
C GLU A 19 11.14 -5.45 -0.36
N PRO A 20 12.22 -6.25 -0.43
CA PRO A 20 12.94 -6.48 -1.68
C PRO A 20 12.05 -7.07 -2.77
N GLY A 21 12.05 -6.44 -3.95
CA GLY A 21 11.19 -6.80 -5.08
C GLY A 21 9.90 -5.98 -5.15
N THR A 22 9.57 -5.21 -4.13
CA THR A 22 8.39 -4.32 -4.11
C THR A 22 8.79 -2.90 -4.48
N PHE A 23 8.12 -2.31 -5.47
CA PHE A 23 8.39 -0.94 -5.95
C PHE A 23 7.15 -0.27 -6.57
N LYS A 24 5.95 -0.66 -6.14
CA LYS A 24 4.66 -0.16 -6.64
C LYS A 24 4.25 1.19 -6.04
N ASP A 25 4.47 1.38 -4.73
CA ASP A 25 4.07 2.59 -4.01
C ASP A 25 4.89 3.79 -4.47
N ARG A 26 6.14 3.56 -4.82
CA ARG A 26 7.02 4.55 -5.44
C ARG A 26 6.39 5.16 -6.69
N TYR A 27 5.75 4.36 -7.53
CA TYR A 27 5.08 4.85 -8.75
C TYR A 27 3.94 5.82 -8.44
N LEU A 28 3.11 5.49 -7.46
CA LEU A 28 2.03 6.39 -7.03
C LEU A 28 2.56 7.72 -6.52
N MET A 29 3.54 7.66 -5.61
CA MET A 29 4.13 8.85 -4.99
C MET A 29 4.89 9.73 -6.00
N GLU A 30 5.54 9.11 -7.00
CA GLU A 30 6.31 9.83 -8.01
C GLU A 30 5.43 10.43 -9.10
N ARG A 31 4.45 9.68 -9.60
CA ARG A 31 3.68 10.02 -10.80
C ARG A 31 2.40 10.79 -10.49
N ILE A 32 1.74 10.46 -9.40
CA ILE A 32 0.44 11.03 -9.02
C ILE A 32 0.38 11.35 -7.52
N PRO A 33 1.33 12.16 -6.98
CA PRO A 33 1.40 12.46 -5.55
C PRO A 33 0.12 13.10 -5.02
N HIS A 34 -0.58 13.90 -5.81
CA HIS A 34 -1.82 14.55 -5.40
C HIS A 34 -2.96 13.56 -5.17
N LEU A 35 -3.01 12.41 -5.88
CA LEU A 35 -3.98 11.35 -5.59
C LEU A 35 -3.80 10.79 -4.17
N LEU A 36 -2.55 10.58 -3.75
CA LEU A 36 -2.24 10.16 -2.39
C LEU A 36 -2.64 11.23 -1.37
N ILE A 37 -2.33 12.51 -1.64
CA ILE A 37 -2.68 13.63 -0.74
C ILE A 37 -4.20 13.75 -0.62
N GLU A 38 -4.94 13.64 -1.70
CA GLU A 38 -6.42 13.64 -1.70
C GLU A 38 -6.97 12.48 -0.86
N GLY A 39 -6.44 11.26 -1.05
CA GLY A 39 -6.79 10.11 -0.22
C GLY A 39 -6.48 10.33 1.26
N MET A 40 -5.37 10.99 1.60
CA MET A 40 -5.02 11.38 2.98
C MET A 40 -6.02 12.38 3.54
N ILE A 41 -6.44 13.38 2.78
CA ILE A 41 -7.41 14.40 3.22
C ILE A 41 -8.76 13.75 3.51
N ILE A 42 -9.28 12.96 2.57
CA ILE A 42 -10.57 12.27 2.68
C ILE A 42 -10.56 11.31 3.87
N SER A 43 -9.53 10.49 4.00
CA SER A 43 -9.40 9.52 5.09
C SER A 43 -9.25 10.22 6.45
N SER A 44 -8.49 11.32 6.51
CA SER A 44 -8.35 12.12 7.74
C SER A 44 -9.67 12.74 8.16
N TYR A 45 -10.44 13.28 7.21
CA TYR A 45 -11.78 13.79 7.47
C TYR A 45 -12.70 12.72 8.05
N ALA A 46 -12.77 11.57 7.42
CA ALA A 46 -13.62 10.45 7.87
C ALA A 46 -13.23 9.93 9.27
N LEU A 47 -11.94 9.99 9.62
CA LEU A 47 -11.43 9.58 10.93
C LEU A 47 -11.55 10.68 11.99
N GLY A 48 -11.71 11.93 11.59
CA GLY A 48 -11.60 13.11 12.47
C GLY A 48 -10.16 13.32 12.94
N ALA A 49 -9.18 13.05 12.09
CA ALA A 49 -7.75 13.25 12.36
C ALA A 49 -7.30 14.62 11.84
N ASN A 50 -6.89 15.52 12.74
CA ASN A 50 -6.42 16.87 12.39
C ASN A 50 -4.93 16.95 12.12
N THR A 51 -4.20 15.85 12.33
CA THR A 51 -2.77 15.75 12.04
C THR A 51 -2.47 14.37 11.49
N SER A 52 -1.86 14.33 10.31
CA SER A 52 -1.57 13.09 9.60
C SER A 52 -0.15 13.07 9.03
N TYR A 53 0.38 11.90 8.82
CA TYR A 53 1.77 11.71 8.42
C TYR A 53 1.87 10.76 7.23
N ILE A 54 2.81 11.04 6.31
CA ILE A 54 3.28 10.11 5.30
C ILE A 54 4.70 9.72 5.72
N TYR A 55 4.87 8.49 6.23
CA TYR A 55 6.17 7.97 6.62
C TYR A 55 6.82 7.29 5.43
N VAL A 56 7.85 7.94 4.88
CA VAL A 56 8.50 7.52 3.63
C VAL A 56 9.84 6.89 3.92
N ARG A 57 10.13 5.77 3.27
CA ARG A 57 11.45 5.14 3.25
C ARG A 57 12.56 6.17 2.99
N GLY A 58 13.61 6.18 3.81
CA GLY A 58 14.66 7.20 3.77
C GLY A 58 15.43 7.25 2.44
N GLU A 59 15.58 6.10 1.77
CA GLU A 59 16.25 5.98 0.48
C GLU A 59 15.47 6.65 -0.67
N TYR A 60 14.18 6.95 -0.47
CA TYR A 60 13.36 7.64 -1.45
C TYR A 60 13.47 9.18 -1.35
N TYR A 61 14.68 9.69 -1.19
CA TYR A 61 14.94 11.12 -0.99
C TYR A 61 14.29 12.02 -2.06
N TYR A 62 14.31 11.64 -3.32
CA TYR A 62 13.69 12.41 -4.40
C TYR A 62 12.15 12.40 -4.31
N ILE A 63 11.54 11.29 -3.89
CA ILE A 63 10.08 11.17 -3.68
C ILE A 63 9.65 12.05 -2.51
N ILE A 64 10.44 12.08 -1.43
CA ILE A 64 10.20 12.98 -0.29
C ILE A 64 10.09 14.43 -0.78
N LYS A 65 10.98 14.87 -1.68
CA LYS A 65 10.92 16.21 -2.28
C LYS A 65 9.66 16.42 -3.13
N ILE A 66 9.24 15.42 -3.91
CA ILE A 66 8.02 15.48 -4.70
C ILE A 66 6.80 15.63 -3.79
N LEU A 67 6.69 14.79 -2.76
CA LEU A 67 5.58 14.85 -1.80
C LEU A 67 5.55 16.17 -1.03
N GLN A 68 6.70 16.67 -0.57
CA GLN A 68 6.79 17.96 0.11
C GLN A 68 6.29 19.11 -0.78
N LYS A 69 6.66 19.10 -2.07
CA LYS A 69 6.18 20.09 -3.04
C LYS A 69 4.67 19.97 -3.25
N ALA A 70 4.16 18.77 -3.47
CA ALA A 70 2.73 18.53 -3.68
C ALA A 70 1.89 18.93 -2.46
N ILE A 71 2.39 18.71 -1.24
CA ILE A 71 1.75 19.17 0.00
C ILE A 71 1.73 20.71 0.06
N GLN A 72 2.83 21.38 -0.30
CA GLN A 72 2.87 22.85 -0.36
C GLN A 72 1.85 23.39 -1.36
N GLU A 73 1.70 22.76 -2.53
CA GLU A 73 0.70 23.10 -3.52
C GLU A 73 -0.73 22.92 -2.97
N ALA A 74 -1.00 21.84 -2.22
CA ALA A 74 -2.28 21.61 -1.57
C ALA A 74 -2.60 22.67 -0.48
N TYR A 75 -1.60 23.09 0.32
CA TYR A 75 -1.76 24.20 1.23
C TYR A 75 -2.05 25.53 0.51
N ALA A 76 -1.32 25.83 -0.56
CA ALA A 76 -1.53 27.02 -1.36
C ALA A 76 -2.93 27.07 -2.02
N ALA A 77 -3.48 25.90 -2.36
CA ALA A 77 -4.84 25.75 -2.89
C ALA A 77 -5.95 25.76 -1.83
N GLY A 78 -5.62 25.86 -0.53
CA GLY A 78 -6.60 25.80 0.57
C GLY A 78 -7.20 24.41 0.80
N LEU A 79 -6.55 23.36 0.32
CA LEU A 79 -6.95 21.97 0.51
C LEU A 79 -6.31 21.33 1.73
N LEU A 80 -5.36 22.01 2.37
CA LEU A 80 -4.76 21.68 3.66
C LEU A 80 -4.73 22.92 4.55
N GLY A 81 -4.55 22.73 5.86
CA GLY A 81 -4.52 23.79 6.86
C GLY A 81 -5.85 23.97 7.57
N LYS A 82 -6.34 25.21 7.64
CA LYS A 82 -7.53 25.56 8.42
C LYS A 82 -8.78 25.69 7.56
N ASN A 83 -9.92 25.21 8.11
CA ASN A 83 -11.25 25.38 7.52
C ASN A 83 -11.31 24.96 6.05
N ILE A 84 -10.81 23.77 5.74
CA ILE A 84 -10.68 23.23 4.38
C ILE A 84 -12.04 23.29 3.67
N LEU A 85 -12.08 23.94 2.52
CA LEU A 85 -13.29 24.14 1.69
C LEU A 85 -14.50 24.72 2.47
N GLY A 86 -14.27 25.46 3.55
CA GLY A 86 -15.34 26.02 4.38
C GLY A 86 -16.06 25.01 5.27
N SER A 87 -15.56 23.80 5.40
CA SER A 87 -16.20 22.69 6.14
C SER A 87 -16.03 22.75 7.66
N GLY A 88 -15.20 23.66 8.18
CA GLY A 88 -14.76 23.69 9.58
C GLY A 88 -13.72 22.62 9.93
N PHE A 89 -13.29 21.82 8.97
CA PHE A 89 -12.25 20.80 9.19
C PHE A 89 -10.86 21.39 8.99
N ASP A 90 -9.98 21.08 9.93
CA ASP A 90 -8.54 21.44 9.90
C ASP A 90 -7.70 20.19 9.70
N LEU A 91 -6.68 20.24 8.85
CA LEU A 91 -5.73 19.15 8.69
C LEU A 91 -4.33 19.69 8.41
N ASP A 92 -3.38 19.25 9.24
CA ASP A 92 -1.96 19.38 8.95
C ASP A 92 -1.40 18.03 8.49
N LEU A 93 -0.70 18.04 7.34
CA LEU A 93 -0.12 16.84 6.72
C LEU A 93 1.40 16.99 6.61
N TYR A 94 2.13 16.00 7.12
CA TYR A 94 3.59 16.01 7.17
C TYR A 94 4.18 14.80 6.44
N VAL A 95 5.32 15.00 5.77
CA VAL A 95 6.17 13.92 5.28
C VAL A 95 7.28 13.68 6.29
N GLN A 96 7.37 12.47 6.82
CA GLN A 96 8.41 12.04 7.73
C GLN A 96 9.34 11.04 7.03
N PRO A 97 10.61 11.41 6.81
CA PRO A 97 11.61 10.48 6.31
C PRO A 97 11.94 9.41 7.34
N GLY A 98 11.97 8.14 6.92
CA GLY A 98 12.57 7.06 7.67
C GLY A 98 14.09 7.09 7.62
N ALA A 99 14.75 6.23 8.40
CA ALA A 99 16.21 6.13 8.51
C ALA A 99 16.79 4.84 7.86
N GLY A 100 16.07 4.22 6.92
CA GLY A 100 16.54 3.06 6.16
C GLY A 100 16.41 1.71 6.87
N ALA A 101 15.59 1.60 7.91
CA ALA A 101 15.36 0.33 8.61
C ALA A 101 14.15 -0.38 8.03
N TYR A 102 14.33 -1.57 7.44
CA TYR A 102 13.26 -2.44 6.92
C TYR A 102 12.11 -2.65 7.93
N ILE A 103 12.46 -2.87 9.20
CA ILE A 103 11.47 -3.13 10.24
C ILE A 103 10.48 -1.97 10.46
N CYS A 104 10.82 -0.74 10.03
CA CYS A 104 9.92 0.40 10.12
C CYS A 104 8.75 0.34 9.10
N GLY A 105 8.71 -0.67 8.22
CA GLY A 105 7.53 -1.06 7.47
C GLY A 105 6.47 -1.80 8.30
N GLU A 106 6.83 -2.36 9.47
CA GLU A 106 5.87 -2.88 10.45
C GLU A 106 5.20 -1.70 11.17
N GLU A 107 3.86 -1.72 11.27
CA GLU A 107 3.08 -0.54 11.70
C GLU A 107 3.49 0.03 13.07
N THR A 108 3.84 -0.82 14.04
CA THR A 108 4.21 -0.35 15.39
C THR A 108 5.66 0.11 15.48
N ALA A 109 6.57 -0.50 14.74
CA ALA A 109 7.95 -0.03 14.59
C ALA A 109 8.00 1.32 13.87
N LEU A 110 7.14 1.51 12.85
CA LEU A 110 6.94 2.79 12.19
C LEU A 110 6.51 3.87 13.21
N LEU A 111 5.53 3.57 14.07
CA LEU A 111 5.06 4.50 15.10
C LEU A 111 6.17 4.84 16.11
N GLU A 112 6.96 3.87 16.57
CA GLU A 112 8.10 4.12 17.45
C GLU A 112 9.12 5.05 16.77
N SER A 113 9.42 4.82 15.48
CA SER A 113 10.31 5.68 14.70
C SER A 113 9.74 7.09 14.53
N LEU A 114 8.45 7.22 14.25
CA LEU A 114 7.77 8.51 14.13
C LEU A 114 7.75 9.29 15.45
N GLU A 115 7.73 8.59 16.59
CA GLU A 115 7.88 9.16 17.94
C GLU A 115 9.33 9.57 18.28
N GLY A 116 10.29 9.39 17.36
CA GLY A 116 11.71 9.69 17.56
C GLY A 116 12.48 8.63 18.36
N LYS A 117 11.91 7.44 18.51
CA LYS A 117 12.51 6.31 19.20
C LYS A 117 13.14 5.33 18.21
N ARG A 118 13.86 4.35 18.74
CA ARG A 118 14.31 3.22 17.92
C ARG A 118 13.10 2.43 17.43
N GLY A 119 13.05 2.09 16.14
CA GLY A 119 11.95 1.39 15.49
C GLY A 119 11.83 -0.08 15.91
N ASN A 120 11.52 -0.32 17.16
CA ASN A 120 11.23 -1.66 17.68
C ASN A 120 9.72 -1.89 17.66
N PRO A 121 9.22 -3.03 17.12
CA PRO A 121 7.80 -3.36 17.16
C PRO A 121 7.25 -3.41 18.59
N ARG A 122 6.00 -3.00 18.75
CA ARG A 122 5.25 -3.11 20.02
C ARG A 122 4.54 -4.46 20.09
N ILE A 123 4.35 -4.96 21.31
CA ILE A 123 3.50 -6.12 21.55
C ILE A 123 2.03 -5.71 21.38
N LYS A 124 1.27 -6.49 20.67
CA LYS A 124 -0.18 -6.33 20.50
C LYS A 124 -0.92 -7.40 21.33
N PRO A 125 -2.02 -7.10 22.04
CA PRO A 125 -2.64 -5.78 22.23
C PRO A 125 -1.86 -4.85 23.17
N PRO A 126 -2.07 -3.52 23.13
CA PRO A 126 -3.09 -2.81 22.36
C PRO A 126 -2.72 -2.63 20.89
N PHE A 127 -3.72 -2.64 20.02
CA PHE A 127 -3.56 -2.30 18.60
C PHE A 127 -3.49 -0.78 18.39
N PRO A 128 -2.83 -0.28 17.33
CA PRO A 128 -2.70 1.16 17.07
C PRO A 128 -4.03 1.92 17.03
N ALA A 129 -5.12 1.28 16.58
CA ALA A 129 -6.46 1.86 16.59
C ALA A 129 -6.97 2.23 18.01
N VAL A 130 -6.37 1.65 19.06
CA VAL A 130 -6.66 1.96 20.46
C VAL A 130 -5.57 2.85 21.05
N ALA A 131 -4.30 2.47 20.87
CA ALA A 131 -3.13 3.17 21.43
C ALA A 131 -1.95 3.11 20.44
N GLY A 132 -1.94 4.01 19.48
CA GLY A 132 -0.91 4.14 18.44
C GLY A 132 0.08 5.27 18.74
N LEU A 133 0.18 6.24 17.84
CA LEU A 133 1.11 7.37 17.92
C LEU A 133 0.86 8.18 19.18
N TRP A 134 1.91 8.34 20.00
CA TRP A 134 1.87 8.97 21.33
C TRP A 134 0.72 8.47 22.22
N GLY A 135 0.42 7.18 22.13
CA GLY A 135 -0.67 6.54 22.88
C GLY A 135 -2.08 6.97 22.42
N ARG A 136 -2.22 7.61 21.27
CA ARG A 136 -3.50 8.07 20.72
C ARG A 136 -4.04 7.10 19.66
N PRO A 137 -5.37 7.03 19.46
CA PRO A 137 -5.94 6.22 18.39
C PRO A 137 -5.34 6.59 17.03
N THR A 138 -4.77 5.61 16.33
CA THR A 138 -4.05 5.81 15.08
C THR A 138 -4.46 4.74 14.08
N VAL A 139 -4.75 5.17 12.85
CA VAL A 139 -4.92 4.27 11.70
C VAL A 139 -3.64 4.33 10.88
N VAL A 140 -3.10 3.16 10.55
CA VAL A 140 -1.94 3.02 9.66
C VAL A 140 -2.40 2.28 8.41
N ASN A 141 -2.17 2.85 7.24
CA ASN A 141 -2.51 2.24 5.95
C ASN A 141 -1.40 2.47 4.92
N ASN A 142 -1.27 1.52 4.00
CA ASN A 142 -0.31 1.60 2.89
C ASN A 142 -0.69 2.70 1.88
N VAL A 143 0.29 3.18 1.10
CA VAL A 143 0.12 4.18 0.04
C VAL A 143 -0.97 3.81 -0.95
N GLU A 144 -0.95 2.60 -1.48
CA GLU A 144 -1.92 2.13 -2.46
C GLU A 144 -3.34 2.09 -1.87
N THR A 145 -3.48 1.65 -0.63
CA THR A 145 -4.78 1.62 0.07
C THR A 145 -5.37 3.02 0.22
N ILE A 146 -4.56 4.00 0.59
CA ILE A 146 -5.01 5.39 0.75
C ILE A 146 -5.32 6.02 -0.62
N ALA A 147 -4.47 5.81 -1.62
CA ALA A 147 -4.71 6.31 -2.96
C ALA A 147 -5.98 5.73 -3.60
N ALA A 148 -6.30 4.46 -3.31
CA ALA A 148 -7.51 3.80 -3.80
C ALA A 148 -8.82 4.40 -3.26
N VAL A 149 -8.79 5.13 -2.15
CA VAL A 149 -9.99 5.80 -1.59
C VAL A 149 -10.62 6.75 -2.61
N VAL A 150 -9.81 7.47 -3.38
CA VAL A 150 -10.30 8.47 -4.35
C VAL A 150 -11.09 7.82 -5.50
N PRO A 151 -10.55 6.87 -6.28
CA PRO A 151 -11.32 6.20 -7.32
C PRO A 151 -12.53 5.43 -6.77
N ILE A 152 -12.42 4.79 -5.58
CA ILE A 152 -13.56 4.12 -4.95
C ILE A 152 -14.73 5.08 -4.70
N LEU A 153 -14.45 6.28 -4.19
CA LEU A 153 -15.51 7.27 -3.95
C LEU A 153 -16.01 7.91 -5.24
N THR A 154 -15.16 8.02 -6.26
CA THR A 154 -15.53 8.60 -7.56
C THR A 154 -16.55 7.75 -8.31
N ILE A 155 -16.36 6.42 -8.34
CA ILE A 155 -17.24 5.49 -9.05
C ILE A 155 -18.28 4.82 -8.16
N SER A 156 -18.22 4.98 -6.86
CA SER A 156 -18.89 4.31 -5.74
C SER A 156 -18.24 2.98 -5.34
N GLY A 157 -18.39 2.66 -4.04
CA GLY A 157 -17.88 1.38 -3.51
C GLY A 157 -18.59 0.15 -4.12
N GLU A 158 -19.87 0.29 -4.49
CA GLU A 158 -20.64 -0.77 -5.14
C GLU A 158 -20.12 -1.09 -6.53
N GLU A 159 -19.81 -0.07 -7.34
CA GLU A 159 -19.22 -0.27 -8.67
C GLU A 159 -17.79 -0.79 -8.58
N TYR A 160 -16.98 -0.26 -7.65
CA TYR A 160 -15.62 -0.75 -7.44
C TYR A 160 -15.59 -2.22 -7.00
N ALA A 161 -16.55 -2.65 -6.18
CA ALA A 161 -16.67 -4.03 -5.73
C ALA A 161 -17.07 -5.03 -6.83
N LYS A 162 -17.52 -4.56 -8.00
CA LYS A 162 -17.77 -5.42 -9.18
C LYS A 162 -16.50 -5.77 -9.93
N ILE A 163 -15.43 -5.02 -9.73
CA ILE A 163 -14.09 -5.34 -10.28
C ILE A 163 -13.50 -6.47 -9.43
N GLY A 164 -12.90 -7.45 -10.07
CA GLY A 164 -12.31 -8.60 -9.39
C GLY A 164 -13.26 -9.78 -9.20
N VAL A 165 -12.90 -10.72 -8.30
CA VAL A 165 -13.66 -11.96 -8.10
C VAL A 165 -13.77 -12.35 -6.62
N GLY A 166 -14.90 -12.94 -6.25
CA GLY A 166 -15.14 -13.46 -4.91
C GLY A 166 -15.05 -12.39 -3.82
N LYS A 167 -14.15 -12.58 -2.83
CA LYS A 167 -13.86 -11.60 -1.79
C LYS A 167 -12.69 -10.68 -2.14
N SER A 168 -11.92 -11.03 -3.16
CA SER A 168 -10.83 -10.21 -3.71
C SER A 168 -11.38 -9.28 -4.78
N THR A 169 -11.84 -8.10 -4.37
CA THR A 169 -12.45 -7.10 -5.25
C THR A 169 -11.53 -5.90 -5.47
N GLY A 170 -11.75 -5.19 -6.58
CA GLY A 170 -10.97 -4.03 -6.98
C GLY A 170 -9.73 -4.39 -7.81
N THR A 171 -8.85 -3.40 -7.94
CA THR A 171 -7.57 -3.52 -8.63
C THR A 171 -6.42 -3.66 -7.66
N LYS A 172 -5.27 -4.11 -8.15
CA LYS A 172 -4.03 -4.20 -7.39
C LYS A 172 -2.84 -3.86 -8.26
N LEU A 173 -1.91 -3.08 -7.71
CA LEU A 173 -0.61 -2.86 -8.32
C LEU A 173 0.34 -4.00 -8.00
N ILE A 174 0.93 -4.58 -9.04
CA ILE A 174 1.88 -5.69 -8.95
C ILE A 174 3.25 -5.25 -9.46
N SER A 175 4.27 -5.38 -8.63
CA SER A 175 5.67 -5.20 -9.02
C SER A 175 6.19 -6.49 -9.64
N ALA A 176 6.54 -6.48 -10.91
CA ALA A 176 7.07 -7.63 -11.62
C ALA A 176 8.51 -7.43 -12.03
N SER A 177 9.39 -8.34 -11.63
CA SER A 177 10.82 -8.27 -11.94
C SER A 177 11.44 -9.66 -12.13
N GLY A 178 12.72 -9.69 -12.46
CA GLY A 178 13.46 -10.94 -12.65
C GLY A 178 13.56 -11.36 -14.12
N HIS A 179 13.40 -12.65 -14.41
CA HIS A 179 13.70 -13.25 -15.71
C HIS A 179 12.52 -13.21 -16.70
N ILE A 180 11.74 -12.16 -16.66
CA ILE A 180 10.59 -11.88 -17.54
C ILE A 180 10.97 -10.91 -18.67
N ASN A 181 10.20 -10.90 -19.75
CA ASN A 181 10.47 -10.03 -20.90
C ASN A 181 10.17 -8.56 -20.61
N LYS A 182 9.10 -8.28 -19.85
CA LYS A 182 8.64 -6.92 -19.55
C LYS A 182 8.58 -6.71 -18.03
N PRO A 183 9.69 -6.38 -17.36
CA PRO A 183 9.64 -6.00 -15.93
C PRO A 183 8.98 -4.63 -15.78
N GLY A 184 8.18 -4.44 -14.71
CA GLY A 184 7.48 -3.18 -14.47
C GLY A 184 6.48 -3.25 -13.32
N VAL A 185 5.68 -2.21 -13.19
CA VAL A 185 4.51 -2.17 -12.30
C VAL A 185 3.25 -2.25 -13.16
N TYR A 186 2.36 -3.14 -12.80
CA TYR A 186 1.12 -3.40 -13.53
C TYR A 186 -0.08 -3.24 -12.60
N GLU A 187 -1.09 -2.53 -13.05
CA GLU A 187 -2.39 -2.57 -12.41
C GLU A 187 -3.18 -3.73 -13.02
N ILE A 188 -3.68 -4.61 -12.17
CA ILE A 188 -4.51 -5.75 -12.56
C ILE A 188 -5.84 -5.71 -11.83
N GLU A 189 -6.89 -6.22 -12.45
CA GLU A 189 -8.10 -6.63 -11.74
C GLU A 189 -7.80 -7.90 -10.93
N LEU A 190 -8.25 -7.95 -9.68
CA LEU A 190 -8.08 -9.16 -8.87
C LEU A 190 -8.89 -10.31 -9.47
N GLY A 191 -8.21 -11.43 -9.81
CA GLY A 191 -8.81 -12.56 -10.49
C GLY A 191 -8.16 -12.93 -11.83
N VAL A 192 -7.27 -12.07 -12.36
CA VAL A 192 -6.36 -12.48 -13.46
C VAL A 192 -5.58 -13.71 -13.01
N THR A 193 -5.38 -14.69 -13.91
CA THR A 193 -4.60 -15.88 -13.56
C THR A 193 -3.10 -15.56 -13.46
N VAL A 194 -2.37 -16.27 -12.60
CA VAL A 194 -0.90 -16.13 -12.51
C VAL A 194 -0.25 -16.45 -13.86
N GLU A 195 -0.79 -17.43 -14.59
CA GLU A 195 -0.30 -17.81 -15.91
C GLU A 195 -0.48 -16.68 -16.93
N GLU A 196 -1.66 -16.06 -16.97
CA GLU A 196 -1.95 -14.90 -17.82
C GLU A 196 -1.05 -13.72 -17.47
N PHE A 197 -0.90 -13.40 -16.18
CA PHE A 197 -0.03 -12.31 -15.75
C PHE A 197 1.43 -12.51 -16.20
N ILE A 198 1.94 -13.74 -16.12
CA ILE A 198 3.33 -14.04 -16.53
C ILE A 198 3.51 -14.06 -18.03
N TYR A 199 2.58 -14.66 -18.78
CA TYR A 199 2.80 -14.98 -20.20
C TYR A 199 2.12 -14.05 -21.19
N SER A 200 1.07 -13.31 -20.79
CA SER A 200 0.38 -12.37 -21.69
C SER A 200 1.27 -11.18 -22.04
N ASP A 201 1.17 -10.75 -23.29
CA ASP A 201 1.82 -9.52 -23.78
C ASP A 201 1.27 -8.25 -23.14
N ALA A 202 0.07 -8.30 -22.55
CA ALA A 202 -0.50 -7.21 -21.78
C ALA A 202 0.28 -6.95 -20.48
N TYR A 203 0.97 -7.98 -19.96
CA TYR A 203 1.72 -7.92 -18.69
C TYR A 203 3.19 -8.29 -18.90
N CYS A 204 3.66 -9.36 -18.25
CA CYS A 204 5.09 -9.71 -18.22
C CYS A 204 5.66 -10.22 -19.56
N GLY A 205 4.82 -10.61 -20.53
CA GLY A 205 5.24 -11.02 -21.87
C GLY A 205 6.05 -12.33 -21.92
N GLY A 206 5.93 -13.18 -20.89
CA GLY A 206 6.63 -14.46 -20.80
C GLY A 206 8.06 -14.37 -20.24
N ILE A 207 8.72 -15.51 -20.26
CA ILE A 207 10.09 -15.69 -19.71
C ILE A 207 11.13 -15.38 -20.78
N ARG A 208 12.18 -14.65 -20.41
CA ARG A 208 13.27 -14.25 -21.32
C ARG A 208 13.87 -15.45 -22.06
N ASN A 209 14.21 -15.23 -23.32
CA ASN A 209 14.87 -16.17 -24.19
C ASN A 209 14.06 -17.47 -24.40
N GLY A 210 12.72 -17.42 -24.30
CA GLY A 210 11.86 -18.58 -24.50
C GLY A 210 12.06 -19.70 -23.47
N LYS A 211 12.69 -19.39 -22.32
CA LYS A 211 12.89 -20.37 -21.25
C LYS A 211 11.58 -20.70 -20.55
N LYS A 212 11.55 -21.82 -19.84
CA LYS A 212 10.41 -22.19 -19.00
C LYS A 212 10.48 -21.47 -17.65
N LEU A 213 9.31 -21.13 -17.11
CA LEU A 213 9.22 -20.68 -15.72
C LEU A 213 9.76 -21.77 -14.80
N LYS A 214 10.65 -21.40 -13.89
CA LYS A 214 11.19 -22.30 -12.87
C LYS A 214 10.50 -22.09 -11.53
N ALA A 215 10.43 -20.86 -11.09
CA ALA A 215 9.83 -20.49 -9.81
C ALA A 215 9.46 -19.01 -9.79
N VAL A 216 8.62 -18.62 -8.85
CA VAL A 216 8.19 -17.24 -8.56
C VAL A 216 8.35 -16.96 -7.06
N VAL A 217 8.74 -15.76 -6.71
CA VAL A 217 8.64 -15.21 -5.36
C VAL A 217 7.44 -14.28 -5.34
N ALA A 218 6.31 -14.75 -4.80
CA ALA A 218 5.05 -14.02 -4.82
C ALA A 218 4.80 -13.33 -3.47
N GLY A 219 5.42 -12.18 -3.23
CA GLY A 219 5.27 -11.47 -1.98
C GLY A 219 6.59 -10.93 -1.40
N GLY A 220 7.66 -10.88 -2.22
CA GLY A 220 8.98 -10.42 -1.82
C GLY A 220 9.82 -11.48 -1.10
N SER A 221 10.94 -11.07 -0.52
CA SER A 221 11.92 -11.99 0.06
C SER A 221 11.44 -12.66 1.35
N SER A 222 10.37 -12.17 1.95
CA SER A 222 9.77 -12.70 3.19
C SER A 222 8.83 -13.89 2.97
N VAL A 223 8.56 -14.27 1.70
CA VAL A 223 7.68 -15.40 1.38
C VAL A 223 8.46 -16.54 0.71
N PRO A 224 7.89 -17.78 0.70
CA PRO A 224 8.54 -18.91 0.04
C PRO A 224 8.73 -18.72 -1.45
N ILE A 225 9.78 -19.31 -2.00
CA ILE A 225 9.98 -19.46 -3.45
C ILE A 225 9.09 -20.60 -3.94
N LEU A 226 8.17 -20.29 -4.85
CA LEU A 226 7.17 -21.22 -5.35
C LEU A 226 7.58 -21.80 -6.70
N PRO A 227 7.79 -23.11 -6.82
CA PRO A 227 7.98 -23.79 -8.10
C PRO A 227 6.83 -23.53 -9.08
N ALA A 228 7.12 -23.60 -10.37
CA ALA A 228 6.15 -23.26 -11.42
C ALA A 228 4.84 -24.06 -11.36
N ASP A 229 4.90 -25.34 -11.05
CA ASP A 229 3.74 -26.21 -10.90
C ASP A 229 2.83 -25.79 -9.75
N LEU A 230 3.40 -25.34 -8.63
CA LEU A 230 2.64 -24.88 -7.47
C LEU A 230 2.03 -23.49 -7.65
N ILE A 231 2.75 -22.58 -8.34
CA ILE A 231 2.24 -21.21 -8.50
C ILE A 231 1.24 -21.08 -9.65
N LEU A 232 1.36 -21.87 -10.69
CA LEU A 232 0.45 -21.82 -11.85
C LEU A 232 -0.87 -22.57 -11.60
N LYS A 233 -0.84 -23.64 -10.79
CA LYS A 233 -2.01 -24.50 -10.58
C LYS A 233 -2.31 -24.68 -9.08
N THR A 234 -3.58 -24.84 -8.78
CA THR A 234 -4.05 -25.27 -7.46
C THR A 234 -3.81 -26.77 -7.26
N ALA A 235 -3.97 -27.29 -6.06
CA ALA A 235 -3.91 -28.73 -5.78
C ALA A 235 -4.95 -29.54 -6.58
N LYS A 236 -6.03 -28.89 -7.04
CA LYS A 236 -7.07 -29.50 -7.88
C LYS A 236 -6.75 -29.42 -9.37
N GLY A 237 -5.60 -28.83 -9.76
CA GLY A 237 -5.20 -28.65 -11.16
C GLY A 237 -5.85 -27.45 -11.87
N GLU A 238 -6.63 -26.64 -11.17
CA GLU A 238 -7.22 -25.41 -11.69
C GLU A 238 -6.16 -24.30 -11.83
N SER A 239 -6.36 -23.34 -12.73
CA SER A 239 -5.48 -22.18 -12.86
C SER A 239 -5.55 -21.33 -11.60
N ARG A 240 -4.38 -21.00 -11.03
CA ARG A 240 -4.29 -20.16 -9.83
C ARG A 240 -4.59 -18.72 -10.19
N LEU A 241 -5.47 -18.09 -9.43
CA LEU A 241 -5.85 -16.70 -9.60
C LEU A 241 -4.93 -15.79 -8.77
N MET A 242 -4.74 -14.57 -9.24
CA MET A 242 -4.14 -13.46 -8.49
C MET A 242 -5.19 -12.89 -7.52
N THR A 243 -5.53 -13.69 -6.49
CA THR A 243 -6.45 -13.33 -5.41
C THR A 243 -5.86 -13.75 -4.08
N TYR A 244 -6.26 -13.09 -3.00
CA TYR A 244 -5.79 -13.42 -1.65
C TYR A 244 -6.13 -14.86 -1.29
N GLU A 245 -7.36 -15.31 -1.60
CA GLU A 245 -7.82 -16.66 -1.30
C GLU A 245 -7.04 -17.72 -2.06
N SER A 246 -6.87 -17.54 -3.38
CA SER A 246 -6.20 -18.51 -4.23
C SER A 246 -4.71 -18.65 -3.90
N LEU A 247 -4.06 -17.55 -3.53
CA LEU A 247 -2.67 -17.57 -3.12
C LEU A 247 -2.50 -18.15 -1.71
N SER A 248 -3.42 -17.88 -0.77
CA SER A 248 -3.39 -18.40 0.60
C SER A 248 -3.71 -19.90 0.67
N ASP A 249 -4.56 -20.43 -0.22
CA ASP A 249 -4.96 -21.84 -0.27
C ASP A 249 -3.77 -22.79 -0.57
N GLY A 250 -2.70 -22.28 -1.13
CA GLY A 250 -1.44 -22.99 -1.32
C GLY A 250 -0.53 -23.04 -0.09
N GLY A 251 -0.96 -22.55 1.06
CA GLY A 251 -0.11 -22.40 2.24
C GLY A 251 0.87 -21.22 2.13
N PHE A 252 0.64 -20.34 1.17
CA PHE A 252 1.47 -19.17 0.92
C PHE A 252 0.95 -18.01 1.75
N ALA A 253 1.68 -17.64 2.78
CA ALA A 253 1.39 -16.42 3.53
C ALA A 253 1.64 -15.22 2.62
N THR A 254 0.58 -14.67 2.07
CA THR A 254 0.62 -13.45 1.27
C THR A 254 0.57 -12.25 2.21
N GLY A 255 1.66 -11.92 2.83
CA GLY A 255 1.78 -10.68 3.61
C GLY A 255 1.62 -9.44 2.72
N THR A 256 2.05 -9.55 1.47
CA THR A 256 1.86 -8.56 0.40
C THR A 256 1.63 -9.32 -0.89
N MET A 257 0.55 -9.06 -1.61
CA MET A 257 0.55 -9.36 -3.03
C MET A 257 1.47 -8.35 -3.71
N LEU A 258 2.43 -8.85 -4.39
CA LEU A 258 3.43 -8.07 -5.12
C LEU A 258 2.93 -7.56 -6.40
#